data_d6e6a22791c17e6e663b191debebfdd8
#
_entry.id   d6e6a22791c17e6e663b191debebfdd8
#
_cell.length_a   1.000
_cell.length_b   1.000
_cell.length_c   1.000
_cell.angle_alpha   90.00
_cell.angle_beta   90.00
_cell.angle_gamma   90.00
#
_symmetry.space_group_name_H-M   'P 1'
#
loop_
_entity.id
_entity.type
_entity.pdbx_description
1 polymer ?
#
loop_
_entity_poly.entity_id
_entity_poly.type
_entity_poly.pdbx_seq_one_letter_code
_entity_poly.pdbx_strand_id
1 'polypeptide(L)'
;TKESAVSLMQRILADCGNNLNTLGKMSLHELMRYNGIGEAKAVTILAACELGKRRHATPAAVRPDLGSASAAYDYMLPKMQDLDVEEAWVLLMNQRFHLIKAVRLSHGGLSETAVDVRIVMREAILAGATVLTLCHNHPSGNCRPSGDDDRLTQKIRKACETMRIYMADHIIVTYYSYAEEGRL
;
A
#
# COMPACT_ATOMS: atom_id res chain seq x y z
N THR A 1 -7.80 -22.82 42.62
CA THR A 1 -7.62 -21.66 41.71
C THR A 1 -7.51 -22.20 40.32
N LYS A 2 -8.41 -21.81 39.42
CA LYS A 2 -8.31 -22.14 38.00
C LYS A 2 -7.03 -21.51 37.43
N GLU A 3 -6.15 -22.35 36.85
CA GLU A 3 -4.98 -21.91 36.13
C GLU A 3 -5.36 -20.89 35.02
N SER A 4 -4.62 -19.79 34.87
CA SER A 4 -4.87 -18.82 33.82
C SER A 4 -4.48 -19.39 32.44
N ALA A 5 -5.06 -18.89 31.36
CA ALA A 5 -4.68 -19.29 30.01
C ALA A 5 -3.19 -19.03 29.71
N VAL A 6 -2.63 -17.95 30.27
CA VAL A 6 -1.21 -17.60 30.15
C VAL A 6 -0.34 -18.63 30.86
N SER A 7 -0.65 -18.97 32.12
CA SER A 7 0.11 -19.96 32.90
C SER A 7 0.05 -21.34 32.27
N LEU A 8 -1.11 -21.73 31.73
CA LEU A 8 -1.27 -22.98 31.00
C LEU A 8 -0.36 -23.04 29.75
N MET A 9 -0.34 -21.97 28.95
CA MET A 9 0.52 -21.91 27.77
C MET A 9 2.01 -21.85 28.12
N GLN A 10 2.39 -21.15 29.19
CA GLN A 10 3.76 -21.14 29.69
C GLN A 10 4.24 -22.54 30.09
N ARG A 11 3.39 -23.33 30.75
CA ARG A 11 3.69 -24.71 31.11
C ARG A 11 3.87 -25.60 29.88
N ILE A 12 2.98 -25.53 28.92
CA ILE A 12 3.08 -26.29 27.66
C ILE A 12 4.34 -25.91 26.89
N LEU A 13 4.67 -24.61 26.81
CA LEU A 13 5.87 -24.14 26.16
C LEU A 13 7.15 -24.58 26.89
N ALA A 14 7.16 -24.59 28.22
CA ALA A 14 8.29 -25.10 28.99
C ALA A 14 8.56 -26.58 28.70
N ASP A 15 7.50 -27.41 28.62
CA ASP A 15 7.61 -28.84 28.27
C ASP A 15 8.13 -29.04 26.84
N CYS A 16 7.86 -28.09 25.94
CA CYS A 16 8.43 -28.04 24.60
C CYS A 16 9.83 -27.43 24.54
N GLY A 17 10.47 -27.13 25.67
CA GLY A 17 11.76 -26.43 25.74
C GLY A 17 11.70 -25.00 25.22
N ASN A 18 10.55 -24.32 25.32
CA ASN A 18 10.25 -23.00 24.75
C ASN A 18 10.45 -22.94 23.22
N ASN A 19 10.33 -24.08 22.55
CA ASN A 19 10.54 -24.18 21.11
C ASN A 19 9.19 -24.32 20.38
N LEU A 20 8.82 -23.29 19.63
CA LEU A 20 7.57 -23.28 18.84
C LEU A 20 7.53 -24.33 17.73
N ASN A 21 8.70 -24.78 17.23
CA ASN A 21 8.73 -25.86 16.25
C ASN A 21 8.37 -27.21 16.90
N THR A 22 8.74 -27.40 18.17
CA THR A 22 8.34 -28.58 18.93
C THR A 22 6.84 -28.56 19.22
N LEU A 23 6.33 -27.42 19.68
CA LEU A 23 4.89 -27.22 19.90
C LEU A 23 4.08 -27.49 18.62
N GLY A 24 4.51 -26.94 17.48
CA GLY A 24 3.81 -27.08 16.19
C GLY A 24 3.86 -28.49 15.59
N LYS A 25 4.67 -29.40 16.16
CA LYS A 25 4.71 -30.84 15.77
C LYS A 25 3.81 -31.72 16.63
N MET A 26 3.29 -31.18 17.74
CA MET A 26 2.40 -31.94 18.61
C MET A 26 1.10 -32.28 17.89
N SER A 27 0.59 -33.46 18.14
CA SER A 27 -0.74 -33.88 17.70
C SER A 27 -1.84 -33.27 18.59
N LEU A 28 -3.07 -33.26 18.08
CA LEU A 28 -4.25 -32.90 18.85
C LEU A 28 -4.34 -33.67 20.17
N HIS A 29 -4.12 -34.97 20.12
CA HIS A 29 -4.19 -35.85 21.29
C HIS A 29 -3.11 -35.57 22.33
N GLU A 30 -1.88 -35.23 21.91
CA GLU A 30 -0.79 -34.87 22.82
C GLU A 30 -1.12 -33.54 23.54
N LEU A 31 -1.65 -32.57 22.85
CA LEU A 31 -2.11 -31.33 23.47
C LEU A 31 -3.25 -31.55 24.46
N MET A 32 -4.18 -32.40 24.14
CA MET A 32 -5.32 -32.75 25.02
C MET A 32 -4.93 -33.49 26.30
N ARG A 33 -3.70 -34.01 26.42
CA ARG A 33 -3.17 -34.61 27.69
C ARG A 33 -2.91 -33.55 28.76
N TYR A 34 -2.75 -32.30 28.37
CA TYR A 34 -2.60 -31.21 29.34
C TYR A 34 -3.90 -30.90 30.03
N ASN A 35 -3.91 -30.93 31.35
CA ASN A 35 -5.08 -30.53 32.12
C ASN A 35 -5.47 -29.08 31.78
N GLY A 36 -6.70 -28.85 31.40
CA GLY A 36 -7.24 -27.56 30.95
C GLY A 36 -7.20 -27.34 29.43
N ILE A 37 -6.68 -28.30 28.66
CA ILE A 37 -6.75 -28.31 27.18
C ILE A 37 -7.82 -29.30 26.73
N GLY A 38 -8.94 -28.81 26.24
CA GLY A 38 -9.91 -29.56 25.45
C GLY A 38 -9.66 -29.41 23.95
N GLU A 39 -10.44 -30.11 23.16
CA GLU A 39 -10.31 -30.15 21.69
C GLU A 39 -10.24 -28.73 21.06
N ALA A 40 -11.18 -27.86 21.44
CA ALA A 40 -11.22 -26.48 20.90
C ALA A 40 -9.93 -25.70 21.16
N LYS A 41 -9.34 -25.81 22.36
CA LYS A 41 -8.09 -25.14 22.67
C LYS A 41 -6.90 -25.78 21.92
N ALA A 42 -6.87 -27.11 21.82
CA ALA A 42 -5.83 -27.83 21.09
C ALA A 42 -5.86 -27.43 19.59
N VAL A 43 -7.03 -27.39 18.95
CA VAL A 43 -7.20 -26.92 17.57
C VAL A 43 -6.74 -25.48 17.42
N THR A 44 -7.07 -24.60 18.35
CA THR A 44 -6.66 -23.18 18.32
C THR A 44 -5.13 -23.03 18.38
N ILE A 45 -4.46 -23.81 19.24
CA ILE A 45 -2.99 -23.81 19.35
C ILE A 45 -2.36 -24.27 18.04
N LEU A 46 -2.83 -25.39 17.46
CA LEU A 46 -2.31 -25.91 16.19
C LEU A 46 -2.56 -24.95 15.03
N ALA A 47 -3.75 -24.34 14.98
CA ALA A 47 -4.05 -23.32 13.98
C ALA A 47 -3.13 -22.10 14.09
N ALA A 48 -2.83 -21.65 15.31
CA ALA A 48 -1.89 -20.54 15.51
C ALA A 48 -0.47 -20.89 15.04
N CYS A 49 0.00 -22.11 15.31
CA CYS A 49 1.30 -22.61 14.81
C CYS A 49 1.33 -22.67 13.28
N GLU A 50 0.27 -23.18 12.64
CA GLU A 50 0.17 -23.25 11.18
C GLU A 50 0.12 -21.86 10.54
N LEU A 51 -0.62 -20.90 11.13
CA LEU A 51 -0.63 -19.50 10.67
C LEU A 51 0.76 -18.87 10.77
N GLY A 52 1.46 -19.10 11.86
CA GLY A 52 2.85 -18.65 12.04
C GLY A 52 3.79 -19.21 10.96
N LYS A 53 3.68 -20.50 10.67
CA LYS A 53 4.43 -21.18 9.61
C LYS A 53 4.11 -20.59 8.22
N ARG A 54 2.84 -20.43 7.89
CA ARG A 54 2.41 -19.82 6.62
C ARG A 54 2.91 -18.38 6.49
N ARG A 55 2.79 -17.58 7.56
CA ARG A 55 3.31 -16.21 7.58
C ARG A 55 4.80 -16.15 7.27
N HIS A 56 5.58 -17.06 7.86
CA HIS A 56 7.02 -17.15 7.62
C HIS A 56 7.35 -17.57 6.18
N ALA A 57 6.57 -18.49 5.61
CA ALA A 57 6.73 -18.98 4.25
C ALA A 57 6.17 -18.02 3.16
N THR A 58 5.33 -17.05 3.55
CA THR A 58 4.76 -16.10 2.60
C THR A 58 5.81 -15.06 2.20
N PRO A 59 6.16 -14.95 0.91
CA PRO A 59 7.09 -13.92 0.46
C PRO A 59 6.55 -12.53 0.78
N ALA A 60 7.44 -11.61 1.10
CA ALA A 60 7.06 -10.21 1.24
C ALA A 60 6.48 -9.73 -0.11
N ALA A 61 5.36 -9.01 -0.06
CA ALA A 61 4.77 -8.44 -1.26
C ALA A 61 5.79 -7.49 -1.92
N VAL A 62 6.14 -7.77 -3.16
CA VAL A 62 7.00 -6.90 -3.96
C VAL A 62 6.16 -5.68 -4.33
N ARG A 63 6.57 -4.52 -3.84
CA ARG A 63 5.95 -3.25 -4.21
C ARG A 63 6.64 -2.71 -5.45
N PRO A 64 5.90 -2.24 -6.47
CA PRO A 64 6.51 -1.58 -7.63
C PRO A 64 7.42 -0.43 -7.19
N ASP A 65 8.61 -0.36 -7.78
CA ASP A 65 9.50 0.80 -7.67
C ASP A 65 9.11 1.80 -8.77
N LEU A 66 8.71 2.99 -8.34
CA LEU A 66 8.25 4.07 -9.21
C LEU A 66 9.17 5.31 -9.09
N GLY A 67 10.46 5.07 -8.88
CA GLY A 67 11.47 6.11 -8.67
C GLY A 67 11.87 6.89 -9.91
N SER A 68 11.28 6.63 -11.07
CA SER A 68 11.48 7.42 -12.30
C SER A 68 10.16 7.75 -12.96
N ALA A 69 10.13 8.81 -13.77
CA ALA A 69 8.97 9.20 -14.58
C ALA A 69 8.52 8.05 -15.50
N SER A 70 9.47 7.38 -16.16
CA SER A 70 9.20 6.21 -16.99
C SER A 70 8.54 5.07 -16.22
N ALA A 71 9.04 4.71 -15.03
CA ALA A 71 8.45 3.64 -14.23
C ALA A 71 7.02 3.96 -13.78
N ALA A 72 6.74 5.21 -13.39
CA ALA A 72 5.41 5.65 -13.04
C ALA A 72 4.47 5.70 -14.26
N TYR A 73 4.96 6.12 -15.41
CA TYR A 73 4.25 6.08 -16.69
C TYR A 73 3.88 4.64 -17.07
N ASP A 74 4.85 3.73 -17.10
CA ASP A 74 4.64 2.32 -17.46
C ASP A 74 3.63 1.64 -16.51
N TYR A 75 3.65 2.01 -15.24
CA TYR A 75 2.68 1.52 -14.26
C TYR A 75 1.25 2.03 -14.52
N MET A 76 1.12 3.28 -14.99
CA MET A 76 -0.19 3.91 -15.23
C MET A 76 -0.73 3.67 -16.62
N LEU A 77 0.12 3.48 -17.63
CA LEU A 77 -0.28 3.31 -19.03
C LEU A 77 -1.38 2.26 -19.23
N PRO A 78 -1.27 1.03 -18.72
CA PRO A 78 -2.32 0.01 -18.91
C PRO A 78 -3.66 0.35 -18.25
N LYS A 79 -3.69 1.34 -17.36
CA LYS A 79 -4.90 1.78 -16.65
C LYS A 79 -5.61 2.94 -17.33
N MET A 80 -4.89 3.67 -18.19
CA MET A 80 -5.34 4.97 -18.67
C MET A 80 -5.33 5.10 -20.21
N GLN A 81 -4.59 4.24 -20.94
CA GLN A 81 -4.37 4.37 -22.38
C GLN A 81 -5.66 4.30 -23.21
N ASP A 82 -6.66 3.52 -22.75
CA ASP A 82 -7.89 3.25 -23.52
C ASP A 82 -9.09 4.02 -22.93
N LEU A 83 -8.86 5.04 -22.11
CA LEU A 83 -9.93 5.82 -21.51
C LEU A 83 -10.41 6.93 -22.45
N ASP A 84 -11.72 6.98 -22.70
CA ASP A 84 -12.37 8.04 -23.47
C ASP A 84 -12.58 9.34 -22.67
N VAL A 85 -12.30 9.32 -21.36
CA VAL A 85 -12.46 10.45 -20.46
C VAL A 85 -11.19 10.72 -19.67
N GLU A 86 -11.03 11.96 -19.22
CA GLU A 86 -9.92 12.28 -18.32
C GLU A 86 -10.11 11.63 -16.96
N GLU A 87 -9.09 11.00 -16.47
CA GLU A 87 -8.97 10.54 -15.08
C GLU A 87 -7.71 11.11 -14.46
N ALA A 88 -7.80 11.45 -13.19
CA ALA A 88 -6.63 11.79 -12.38
C ALA A 88 -6.40 10.74 -11.29
N TRP A 89 -5.15 10.40 -11.09
CA TRP A 89 -4.69 9.43 -10.10
C TRP A 89 -3.55 10.01 -9.27
N VAL A 90 -3.41 9.54 -8.04
CA VAL A 90 -2.21 9.77 -7.24
C VAL A 90 -1.55 8.44 -6.88
N LEU A 91 -0.24 8.38 -7.11
CA LEU A 91 0.63 7.30 -6.69
C LEU A 91 1.27 7.69 -5.36
N LEU A 92 0.94 6.97 -4.31
CA LEU A 92 1.41 7.20 -2.95
C LEU A 92 2.54 6.23 -2.64
N MET A 93 3.71 6.75 -2.28
CA MET A 93 4.95 5.98 -2.16
C MET A 93 5.63 6.22 -0.83
N ASN A 94 6.50 5.28 -0.45
CA ASN A 94 7.42 5.45 0.67
C ASN A 94 8.69 6.24 0.24
N GLN A 95 9.61 6.48 1.17
CA GLN A 95 10.87 7.20 0.91
C GLN A 95 11.79 6.53 -0.13
N ARG A 96 11.56 5.25 -0.44
CA ARG A 96 12.31 4.51 -1.47
C ARG A 96 11.56 4.46 -2.79
N PHE A 97 10.56 5.29 -2.97
CA PHE A 97 9.68 5.33 -4.14
C PHE A 97 8.92 4.03 -4.42
N HIS A 98 8.84 3.13 -3.45
CA HIS A 98 8.03 1.93 -3.60
C HIS A 98 6.55 2.27 -3.38
N LEU A 99 5.70 1.82 -4.28
CA LEU A 99 4.26 2.08 -4.25
C LEU A 99 3.61 1.50 -2.99
N ILE A 100 2.91 2.36 -2.25
CA ILE A 100 2.05 1.98 -1.13
C ILE A 100 0.62 1.79 -1.64
N LYS A 101 0.11 2.77 -2.41
CA LYS A 101 -1.27 2.80 -2.90
C LYS A 101 -1.36 3.67 -4.15
N ALA A 102 -2.14 3.22 -5.14
CA ALA A 102 -2.60 4.06 -6.24
C ALA A 102 -4.08 4.40 -6.00
N VAL A 103 -4.44 5.67 -6.09
CA VAL A 103 -5.80 6.15 -5.82
C VAL A 103 -6.29 6.96 -7.01
N ARG A 104 -7.46 6.58 -7.54
CA ARG A 104 -8.18 7.40 -8.52
C ARG A 104 -8.84 8.56 -7.79
N LEU A 105 -8.54 9.77 -8.22
CA LEU A 105 -9.02 11.01 -7.61
C LEU A 105 -10.28 11.53 -8.30
N SER A 106 -10.37 11.35 -9.62
CA SER A 106 -11.50 11.80 -10.43
C SER A 106 -11.70 10.87 -11.62
N HIS A 107 -12.91 10.87 -12.14
CA HIS A 107 -13.30 10.09 -13.32
C HIS A 107 -14.31 10.92 -14.13
N GLY A 108 -13.85 11.43 -15.27
CA GLY A 108 -14.68 12.11 -16.23
C GLY A 108 -15.23 13.47 -15.79
N GLY A 109 -15.21 14.40 -16.69
CA GLY A 109 -15.88 15.68 -16.71
C GLY A 109 -15.82 16.19 -18.14
N LEU A 110 -16.88 16.82 -18.64
CA LEU A 110 -16.91 17.31 -20.02
C LEU A 110 -15.94 18.46 -20.30
N SER A 111 -15.33 19.05 -19.26
CA SER A 111 -14.44 20.22 -19.42
C SER A 111 -13.30 20.36 -18.42
N GLU A 112 -13.30 19.66 -17.28
CA GLU A 112 -12.22 19.78 -16.27
C GLU A 112 -12.19 18.54 -15.36
N THR A 113 -10.99 18.00 -15.14
CA THR A 113 -10.77 17.01 -14.10
C THR A 113 -10.54 17.71 -12.77
N ALA A 114 -11.61 18.01 -12.05
CA ALA A 114 -11.51 18.69 -10.75
C ALA A 114 -10.86 17.77 -9.70
N VAL A 115 -9.57 17.93 -9.48
CA VAL A 115 -8.84 17.29 -8.38
C VAL A 115 -8.89 18.17 -7.14
N ASP A 116 -9.54 17.70 -6.09
CA ASP A 116 -9.53 18.37 -4.78
C ASP A 116 -8.23 18.03 -4.03
N VAL A 117 -7.38 19.04 -3.82
CA VAL A 117 -6.10 18.91 -3.09
C VAL A 117 -6.30 18.31 -1.70
N ARG A 118 -7.43 18.57 -1.04
CA ARG A 118 -7.73 18.01 0.30
C ARG A 118 -7.87 16.50 0.24
N ILE A 119 -8.45 15.97 -0.84
CA ILE A 119 -8.58 14.51 -1.04
C ILE A 119 -7.19 13.90 -1.25
N VAL A 120 -6.34 14.51 -2.07
CA VAL A 120 -4.96 14.06 -2.29
C VAL A 120 -4.19 13.98 -0.98
N MET A 121 -4.23 15.05 -0.19
CA MET A 121 -3.52 15.11 1.10
C MET A 121 -4.10 14.12 2.11
N ARG A 122 -5.41 13.97 2.18
CA ARG A 122 -6.06 12.97 3.04
C ARG A 122 -5.59 11.55 2.71
N GLU A 123 -5.61 11.18 1.44
CA GLU A 123 -5.17 9.85 1.01
C GLU A 123 -3.68 9.62 1.31
N ALA A 124 -2.84 10.65 1.09
CA ALA A 124 -1.41 10.57 1.39
C ALA A 124 -1.14 10.36 2.89
N ILE A 125 -1.83 11.10 3.76
CA ILE A 125 -1.70 10.97 5.21
C ILE A 125 -2.18 9.60 5.69
N LEU A 126 -3.37 9.16 5.25
CA LEU A 126 -3.93 7.87 5.63
C LEU A 126 -3.07 6.69 5.17
N ALA A 127 -2.41 6.81 4.02
CA ALA A 127 -1.48 5.81 3.51
C ALA A 127 -0.10 5.85 4.20
N GLY A 128 0.19 6.88 5.00
CA GLY A 128 1.54 7.12 5.54
C GLY A 128 2.57 7.38 4.44
N ALA A 129 2.15 7.98 3.32
CA ALA A 129 3.02 8.26 2.20
C ALA A 129 3.94 9.45 2.50
N THR A 130 5.19 9.35 2.07
CA THR A 130 6.18 10.42 2.16
C THR A 130 6.55 10.98 0.80
N VAL A 131 6.14 10.30 -0.26
CA VAL A 131 6.33 10.69 -1.66
C VAL A 131 5.02 10.49 -2.41
N LEU A 132 4.70 11.39 -3.33
CA LEU A 132 3.59 11.21 -4.27
C LEU A 132 3.97 11.65 -5.69
N THR A 133 3.31 11.02 -6.66
CA THR A 133 3.27 11.42 -8.07
C THR A 133 1.81 11.56 -8.49
N LEU A 134 1.46 12.67 -9.12
CA LEU A 134 0.15 12.86 -9.75
C LEU A 134 0.21 12.32 -11.18
N CYS A 135 -0.85 11.69 -11.65
CA CYS A 135 -0.96 11.21 -13.02
C CYS A 135 -2.35 11.53 -13.57
N HIS A 136 -2.42 11.94 -14.84
CA HIS A 136 -3.68 12.05 -15.57
C HIS A 136 -3.47 11.72 -17.05
N ASN A 137 -4.54 11.38 -17.76
CA ASN A 137 -4.51 11.16 -19.20
C ASN A 137 -5.19 12.32 -19.93
N HIS A 138 -4.78 12.52 -21.19
CA HIS A 138 -5.49 13.37 -22.13
C HIS A 138 -6.10 12.48 -23.22
N PRO A 139 -7.42 12.25 -23.27
CA PRO A 139 -8.07 11.46 -24.34
C PRO A 139 -7.86 12.03 -25.74
N SER A 140 -7.57 13.35 -25.83
CA SER A 140 -7.20 13.99 -27.10
C SER A 140 -5.85 13.57 -27.68
N GLY A 141 -5.04 12.85 -26.92
CA GLY A 141 -3.66 12.47 -27.30
C GLY A 141 -2.66 13.62 -27.20
N ASN A 142 -3.06 14.80 -26.74
CA ASN A 142 -2.12 15.92 -26.55
C ASN A 142 -1.24 15.66 -25.32
N CYS A 143 0.09 15.62 -25.51
CA CYS A 143 1.04 15.43 -24.41
C CYS A 143 1.39 16.71 -23.64
N ARG A 144 0.99 17.90 -24.14
CA ARG A 144 1.33 19.17 -23.47
C ARG A 144 0.34 19.48 -22.36
N PRO A 145 0.83 19.91 -21.19
CA PRO A 145 -0.03 20.33 -20.10
C PRO A 145 -0.84 21.58 -20.44
N SER A 146 -2.04 21.65 -19.94
CA SER A 146 -2.89 22.83 -19.97
C SER A 146 -2.51 23.83 -18.86
N GLY A 147 -3.04 25.05 -18.93
CA GLY A 147 -2.88 26.00 -17.84
C GLY A 147 -3.54 25.57 -16.53
N ASP A 148 -4.54 24.69 -16.59
CA ASP A 148 -5.19 24.11 -15.41
C ASP A 148 -4.33 23.04 -14.77
N ASP A 149 -3.63 22.21 -15.56
CA ASP A 149 -2.64 21.25 -15.07
C ASP A 149 -1.50 21.95 -14.33
N ASP A 150 -1.02 23.07 -14.89
CA ASP A 150 0.02 23.87 -14.23
C ASP A 150 -0.47 24.42 -12.87
N ARG A 151 -1.68 24.94 -12.83
CA ARG A 151 -2.28 25.46 -11.59
C ARG A 151 -2.50 24.35 -10.56
N LEU A 152 -2.95 23.20 -10.98
CA LEU A 152 -3.14 22.02 -10.13
C LEU A 152 -1.80 21.55 -9.55
N THR A 153 -0.79 21.40 -10.41
CA THR A 153 0.56 21.00 -10.02
C THR A 153 1.11 21.92 -8.93
N GLN A 154 1.03 23.24 -9.13
CA GLN A 154 1.50 24.21 -8.13
C GLN A 154 0.72 24.14 -6.82
N LYS A 155 -0.62 23.96 -6.86
CA LYS A 155 -1.44 23.82 -5.65
C LYS A 155 -1.06 22.57 -4.85
N ILE A 156 -0.88 21.43 -5.52
CA ILE A 156 -0.51 20.16 -4.87
C ILE A 156 0.91 20.28 -4.32
N ARG A 157 1.86 20.79 -5.09
CA ARG A 157 3.24 21.02 -4.65
C ARG A 157 3.29 21.83 -3.35
N LYS A 158 2.60 22.98 -3.31
CA LYS A 158 2.54 23.82 -2.11
C LYS A 158 1.93 23.11 -0.90
N ALA A 159 0.89 22.29 -1.12
CA ALA A 159 0.30 21.49 -0.06
C ALA A 159 1.29 20.41 0.44
N CYS A 160 2.00 19.75 -0.46
CA CYS A 160 3.04 18.79 -0.16
C CYS A 160 4.17 19.40 0.67
N GLU A 161 4.67 20.57 0.30
CA GLU A 161 5.70 21.32 1.05
C GLU A 161 5.24 21.57 2.50
N THR A 162 4.00 22.03 2.68
CA THR A 162 3.41 22.28 4.00
C THR A 162 3.31 21.01 4.84
N MET A 163 2.98 19.89 4.23
CA MET A 163 2.81 18.58 4.89
C MET A 163 4.10 17.75 4.96
N ARG A 164 5.22 18.28 4.45
CA ARG A 164 6.51 17.58 4.35
C ARG A 164 6.41 16.25 3.59
N ILE A 165 5.60 16.24 2.54
CA ILE A 165 5.50 15.15 1.56
C ILE A 165 6.27 15.61 0.32
N TYR A 166 7.09 14.73 -0.25
CA TYR A 166 7.81 15.04 -1.47
C TYR A 166 6.90 14.78 -2.69
N MET A 167 6.63 15.82 -3.48
CA MET A 167 5.99 15.66 -4.79
C MET A 167 7.08 15.31 -5.79
N ALA A 168 7.12 14.05 -6.22
CA ALA A 168 8.15 13.54 -7.12
C ALA A 168 7.89 13.97 -8.56
N ASP A 169 6.62 13.93 -9.01
CA ASP A 169 6.28 14.31 -10.37
C ASP A 169 4.78 14.59 -10.55
N HIS A 170 4.44 15.16 -11.71
CA HIS A 170 3.11 15.15 -12.31
C HIS A 170 3.25 14.66 -13.76
N ILE A 171 2.64 13.51 -14.07
CA ILE A 171 2.80 12.81 -15.34
C ILE A 171 1.50 12.86 -16.13
N ILE A 172 1.59 13.29 -17.39
CA ILE A 172 0.50 13.12 -18.35
C ILE A 172 0.74 11.80 -19.11
N VAL A 173 -0.22 10.90 -19.07
CA VAL A 173 -0.07 9.53 -19.60
C VAL A 173 -0.25 9.48 -21.13
N THR A 174 0.29 10.47 -21.82
CA THR A 174 0.67 10.51 -23.24
C THR A 174 2.18 10.73 -23.39
N TYR A 175 2.89 10.59 -22.30
CA TYR A 175 4.27 10.82 -21.95
C TYR A 175 4.66 12.29 -21.87
N TYR A 176 4.42 12.87 -20.73
CA TYR A 176 4.99 14.15 -20.29
C TYR A 176 5.27 14.09 -18.79
N SER A 177 6.44 14.52 -18.35
CA SER A 177 6.82 14.60 -16.94
C SER A 177 7.17 16.04 -16.57
N TYR A 178 6.51 16.58 -15.56
CA TYR A 178 6.83 17.91 -15.05
C TYR A 178 8.22 17.98 -14.41
N ALA A 179 8.67 16.87 -13.80
CA ALA A 179 10.01 16.80 -13.20
C ALA A 179 11.10 16.81 -14.26
N GLU A 180 10.96 16.02 -15.34
CA GLU A 180 11.94 15.98 -16.44
C GLU A 180 12.04 17.32 -17.20
N GLU A 181 10.92 18.03 -17.34
CA GLU A 181 10.85 19.34 -17.98
C GLU A 181 11.25 20.50 -17.04
N GLY A 182 11.62 20.20 -15.80
CA GLY A 182 12.05 21.20 -14.82
C GLY A 182 10.93 22.18 -14.39
N ARG A 183 9.66 21.75 -14.43
CA ARG A 183 8.45 22.55 -14.14
C ARG A 183 7.80 22.20 -12.81
N LEU A 184 8.39 21.31 -12.05
CA LEU A 184 7.91 20.90 -10.73
C LEU A 184 8.43 21.79 -9.62
#